data_3571253e5461ab809cfc564cca172f06
#
_entry.id   3571253e5461ab809cfc564cca172f06
#
_cell.length_a   1.000
_cell.length_b   1.000
_cell.length_c   1.000
_cell.angle_alpha   90.00
_cell.angle_beta   90.00
_cell.angle_gamma   90.00
#
_symmetry.space_group_name_H-M   'P 1'
#
loop_
_entity.id
_entity.type
_entity.pdbx_description
1 polymer ?
#
loop_
_entity_poly.entity_id
_entity_poly.type
_entity_poly.pdbx_seq_one_letter_code
_entity_poly.pdbx_strand_id
1 'polypeptide(L)'
;MSGLDPVNTDLIKNVIREEIENGKYLIMSSHQMPTVEEFCTDITILNRSKAIVQGNLNEIKKSYGRVNLYLKVEQDIRPLLEARGLAILSEKEGEYHLKVKGEEQANELLGTLIAQKIPIITFDLREPSLHEIFVEKVGEANEAE
;
A
#
# COMPACT_ATOMS: atom_id res chain seq x y z
N MET A 1 -9.20 -10.81 15.16
CA MET A 1 -9.22 -11.87 14.13
C MET A 1 -7.97 -12.71 14.10
N SER A 2 -6.95 -12.29 14.80
CA SER A 2 -5.77 -13.11 15.02
C SER A 2 -6.16 -14.42 15.70
N GLY A 3 -5.62 -15.54 15.25
CA GLY A 3 -5.88 -16.87 15.80
C GLY A 3 -7.13 -17.58 15.26
N LEU A 4 -7.89 -16.94 14.38
CA LEU A 4 -9.04 -17.60 13.72
C LEU A 4 -8.59 -18.24 12.41
N ASP A 5 -9.24 -19.36 12.05
CA ASP A 5 -9.01 -19.95 10.74
C ASP A 5 -9.66 -19.09 9.62
N PRO A 6 -9.29 -19.30 8.34
CA PRO A 6 -9.81 -18.48 7.25
C PRO A 6 -11.33 -18.50 7.11
N VAL A 7 -11.98 -19.63 7.36
CA VAL A 7 -13.43 -19.76 7.23
C VAL A 7 -14.14 -18.93 8.30
N ASN A 8 -13.71 -19.05 9.54
CA ASN A 8 -14.29 -18.28 10.66
C ASN A 8 -14.00 -16.80 10.53
N THR A 9 -12.83 -16.43 10.03
CA THR A 9 -12.47 -15.04 9.74
C THR A 9 -13.43 -14.46 8.71
N ASP A 10 -13.71 -15.17 7.63
CA ASP A 10 -14.62 -14.72 6.59
C ASP A 10 -16.06 -14.56 7.10
N LEU A 11 -16.53 -15.47 7.96
CA LEU A 11 -17.84 -15.35 8.57
C LEU A 11 -17.97 -14.08 9.43
N ILE A 12 -16.96 -13.79 10.23
CA ILE A 12 -16.93 -12.58 11.06
C ILE A 12 -16.90 -11.33 10.18
N LYS A 13 -16.11 -11.31 9.13
CA LYS A 13 -16.04 -10.20 8.17
C LYS A 13 -17.38 -9.95 7.50
N ASN A 14 -18.09 -11.00 7.13
CA ASN A 14 -19.41 -10.87 6.52
C ASN A 14 -20.43 -10.27 7.48
N VAL A 15 -20.40 -10.67 8.75
CA VAL A 15 -21.26 -10.08 9.79
C VAL A 15 -20.97 -8.60 9.97
N ILE A 16 -19.71 -8.22 10.01
CA ILE A 16 -19.28 -6.82 10.11
C ILE A 16 -19.80 -6.00 8.93
N ARG A 17 -19.69 -6.51 7.71
CA ARG A 17 -20.18 -5.84 6.51
C ARG A 17 -21.69 -5.62 6.57
N GLU A 18 -22.45 -6.65 6.98
CA GLU A 18 -23.91 -6.53 7.11
C GLU A 18 -24.30 -5.44 8.10
N GLU A 19 -23.64 -5.37 9.24
CA GLU A 19 -23.94 -4.36 10.26
C GLU A 19 -23.63 -2.95 9.75
N ILE A 20 -22.55 -2.77 9.00
CA ILE A 20 -22.21 -1.49 8.39
C ILE A 20 -23.24 -1.09 7.33
N GLU A 21 -23.65 -2.03 6.48
CA GLU A 21 -24.68 -1.80 5.45
C GLU A 21 -26.03 -1.42 6.06
N ASN A 22 -26.33 -1.92 7.26
CA ASN A 22 -27.54 -1.58 8.00
C ASN A 22 -27.47 -0.21 8.70
N GLY A 23 -26.42 0.56 8.44
CA GLY A 23 -26.27 1.91 8.97
C GLY A 23 -25.74 2.01 10.39
N LYS A 24 -25.18 0.93 10.90
CA LYS A 24 -24.58 0.94 12.24
C LYS A 24 -23.17 1.48 12.23
N TYR A 25 -22.78 2.16 13.31
CA TYR A 25 -21.42 2.61 13.53
C TYR A 25 -20.63 1.51 14.22
N LEU A 26 -19.41 1.25 13.71
CA LEU A 26 -18.55 0.23 14.27
C LEU A 26 -17.19 0.82 14.61
N ILE A 27 -16.74 0.59 15.84
CA ILE A 27 -15.40 0.99 16.29
C ILE A 27 -14.61 -0.30 16.50
N MET A 28 -13.45 -0.40 15.85
CA MET A 28 -12.59 -1.56 16.02
C MET A 28 -11.16 -1.13 16.32
N SER A 29 -10.48 -1.95 17.10
CA SER A 29 -9.05 -1.80 17.39
C SER A 29 -8.31 -3.00 16.86
N SER A 30 -7.25 -2.77 16.08
CA SER A 30 -6.47 -3.85 15.49
C SER A 30 -5.05 -3.39 15.18
N HIS A 31 -4.11 -4.33 15.26
CA HIS A 31 -2.76 -4.16 14.76
C HIS A 31 -2.59 -4.79 13.37
N GLN A 32 -3.67 -5.37 12.84
CA GLN A 32 -3.68 -5.97 11.49
C GLN A 32 -4.13 -4.93 10.48
N MET A 33 -3.17 -4.24 9.87
CA MET A 33 -3.46 -3.13 8.95
C MET A 33 -4.35 -3.51 7.78
N PRO A 34 -4.20 -4.68 7.13
CA PRO A 34 -5.13 -5.07 6.06
C PRO A 34 -6.59 -5.13 6.50
N THR A 35 -6.86 -5.58 7.73
CA THR A 35 -8.22 -5.62 8.27
C THR A 35 -8.76 -4.21 8.48
N VAL A 36 -7.94 -3.31 8.99
CA VAL A 36 -8.32 -1.91 9.18
C VAL A 36 -8.64 -1.26 7.83
N GLU A 37 -7.83 -1.49 6.81
CA GLU A 37 -8.07 -0.95 5.46
C GLU A 37 -9.37 -1.47 4.85
N GLU A 38 -9.73 -2.71 5.15
CA GLU A 38 -10.94 -3.34 4.59
C GLU A 38 -12.23 -2.74 5.16
N PHE A 39 -12.25 -2.41 6.45
CA PHE A 39 -13.49 -2.05 7.13
C PHE A 39 -13.59 -0.60 7.58
N CYS A 40 -12.47 0.06 7.85
CA CYS A 40 -12.49 1.40 8.45
C CYS A 40 -12.56 2.50 7.41
N THR A 41 -13.39 3.51 7.68
CA THR A 41 -13.45 4.76 6.92
C THR A 41 -12.54 5.82 7.53
N ASP A 42 -12.60 5.95 8.85
CA ASP A 42 -11.77 6.89 9.61
C ASP A 42 -10.88 6.11 10.56
N ILE A 43 -9.64 6.52 10.67
CA ILE A 43 -8.64 5.84 11.48
C ILE A 43 -7.88 6.80 12.38
N THR A 44 -7.35 6.24 13.46
CA THR A 44 -6.34 6.88 14.29
C THR A 44 -5.25 5.85 14.56
N ILE A 45 -4.02 6.17 14.20
CA ILE A 45 -2.87 5.32 14.50
C ILE A 45 -2.14 5.92 15.69
N LEU A 46 -1.94 5.10 16.72
CA LEU A 46 -1.26 5.47 17.94
C LEU A 46 0.13 4.88 17.99
N ASN A 47 1.09 5.68 18.41
CA ASN A 47 2.44 5.23 18.71
C ASN A 47 2.86 5.86 20.04
N ARG A 48 3.18 5.02 21.02
CA ARG A 48 3.54 5.47 22.37
C ARG A 48 2.48 6.43 22.95
N SER A 49 1.21 6.05 22.84
CA SER A 49 0.04 6.80 23.32
C SER A 49 -0.19 8.14 22.63
N LYS A 50 0.50 8.41 21.53
CA LYS A 50 0.28 9.63 20.72
C LYS A 50 -0.33 9.27 19.38
N ALA A 51 -1.30 10.07 18.93
CA ALA A 51 -1.85 9.92 17.58
C ALA A 51 -0.84 10.45 16.56
N ILE A 52 -0.34 9.56 15.70
CA ILE A 52 0.62 9.92 14.66
C ILE A 52 -0.03 10.07 13.28
N VAL A 53 -1.18 9.43 13.07
CA VAL A 53 -2.00 9.56 11.87
C VAL A 53 -3.45 9.54 12.32
N GLN A 54 -4.26 10.48 11.81
CA GLN A 54 -5.68 10.55 12.13
C GLN A 54 -6.45 11.14 10.96
N GLY A 55 -7.60 10.58 10.65
CA GLY A 55 -8.50 11.10 9.65
C GLY A 55 -9.12 10.04 8.76
N ASN A 56 -9.71 10.49 7.65
CA ASN A 56 -10.30 9.61 6.66
C ASN A 56 -9.21 8.83 5.94
N LEU A 57 -9.33 7.51 5.91
CA LEU A 57 -8.33 6.61 5.34
C LEU A 57 -8.04 6.92 3.88
N ASN A 58 -9.08 7.10 3.06
CA ASN A 58 -8.90 7.37 1.64
C ASN A 58 -8.19 8.70 1.39
N GLU A 59 -8.51 9.73 2.17
CA GLU A 59 -7.85 11.03 2.06
C GLU A 59 -6.39 10.95 2.48
N ILE A 60 -6.10 10.20 3.54
CA ILE A 60 -4.72 9.98 3.99
C ILE A 60 -3.91 9.30 2.88
N LYS A 61 -4.42 8.23 2.29
CA LYS A 61 -3.74 7.52 1.21
C LYS A 61 -3.53 8.39 -0.02
N LYS A 62 -4.54 9.18 -0.40
CA LYS A 62 -4.45 10.11 -1.53
C LYS A 62 -3.40 11.19 -1.32
N SER A 63 -3.20 11.64 -0.08
CA SER A 63 -2.20 12.66 0.24
C SER A 63 -0.77 12.21 -0.08
N TYR A 64 -0.50 10.91 -0.04
CA TYR A 64 0.79 10.33 -0.43
C TYR A 64 0.94 10.21 -1.94
N GLY A 65 -0.18 10.08 -2.67
CA GLY A 65 -0.17 9.86 -4.10
C GLY A 65 0.20 8.44 -4.51
N ARG A 66 0.16 8.17 -5.81
CA ARG A 66 0.50 6.86 -6.35
C ARG A 66 2.00 6.77 -6.58
N VAL A 67 2.70 6.29 -5.59
CA VAL A 67 4.18 6.27 -5.56
C VAL A 67 4.76 4.86 -5.52
N ASN A 68 3.93 3.81 -5.43
CA ASN A 68 4.37 2.42 -5.45
C ASN A 68 4.00 1.78 -6.78
N LEU A 69 5.01 1.32 -7.50
CA LEU A 69 4.84 0.65 -8.79
C LEU A 69 5.22 -0.82 -8.65
N TYR A 70 4.27 -1.70 -8.95
CA TYR A 70 4.50 -3.13 -9.04
C TYR A 70 4.59 -3.51 -10.50
N LEU A 71 5.77 -3.88 -10.93
CA LEU A 71 6.09 -4.13 -12.34
C LEU A 71 6.61 -5.56 -12.50
N LYS A 72 5.97 -6.33 -13.37
CA LYS A 72 6.43 -7.67 -13.71
C LYS A 72 6.75 -7.75 -15.19
N VAL A 73 7.98 -8.17 -15.50
CA VAL A 73 8.48 -8.34 -16.86
C VAL A 73 9.27 -9.64 -16.94
N GLU A 74 9.43 -10.16 -18.16
CA GLU A 74 10.16 -11.42 -18.38
C GLU A 74 11.68 -11.23 -18.51
N GLN A 75 12.12 -9.97 -18.68
CA GLN A 75 13.54 -9.65 -18.85
C GLN A 75 14.11 -9.01 -17.61
N ASP A 76 15.43 -9.09 -17.45
CA ASP A 76 16.13 -8.36 -16.39
C ASP A 76 16.27 -6.89 -16.81
N ILE A 77 15.53 -6.01 -16.13
CA ILE A 77 15.52 -4.57 -16.40
C ILE A 77 16.24 -3.75 -15.33
N ARG A 78 16.96 -4.39 -14.41
CA ARG A 78 17.69 -3.68 -13.35
C ARG A 78 18.64 -2.61 -13.89
N PRO A 79 19.44 -2.87 -14.95
CA PRO A 79 20.29 -1.82 -15.50
C PRO A 79 19.51 -0.60 -15.98
N LEU A 80 18.36 -0.83 -16.59
CA LEU A 80 17.47 0.24 -17.05
C LEU A 80 16.94 1.06 -15.87
N LEU A 81 16.50 0.38 -14.81
CA LEU A 81 15.96 1.03 -13.61
C LEU A 81 17.03 1.85 -12.90
N GLU A 82 18.23 1.30 -12.76
CA GLU A 82 19.36 2.00 -12.16
C GLU A 82 19.78 3.22 -12.97
N ALA A 83 19.79 3.09 -14.29
CA ALA A 83 20.14 4.21 -15.19
C ALA A 83 19.15 5.37 -15.06
N ARG A 84 17.90 5.09 -14.70
CA ARG A 84 16.86 6.11 -14.48
C ARG A 84 16.80 6.60 -13.04
N GLY A 85 17.64 6.06 -12.15
CA GLY A 85 17.64 6.45 -10.76
C GLY A 85 16.43 5.99 -9.96
N LEU A 86 15.75 4.93 -10.42
CA LEU A 86 14.61 4.38 -9.72
C LEU A 86 15.05 3.46 -8.58
N ALA A 87 14.44 3.64 -7.41
CA ALA A 87 14.74 2.82 -6.25
C ALA A 87 13.97 1.50 -6.35
N ILE A 88 14.70 0.39 -6.32
CA ILE A 88 14.11 -0.96 -6.28
C ILE A 88 13.96 -1.34 -4.82
N LEU A 89 12.69 -1.41 -4.33
CA LEU A 89 12.40 -1.75 -2.95
C LEU A 89 12.47 -3.26 -2.72
N SER A 90 12.03 -4.04 -3.71
CA SER A 90 12.14 -5.49 -3.69
C SER A 90 12.06 -6.04 -5.11
N GLU A 91 12.57 -7.25 -5.28
CA GLU A 91 12.49 -7.95 -6.55
C GLU A 91 12.36 -9.44 -6.24
N LYS A 92 11.40 -10.08 -6.87
CA LYS A 92 11.15 -11.50 -6.69
C LYS A 92 10.55 -12.08 -7.97
N GLU A 93 11.22 -13.07 -8.54
CA GLU A 93 10.72 -13.81 -9.73
C GLU A 93 10.30 -12.90 -10.89
N GLY A 94 11.09 -11.85 -11.16
CA GLY A 94 10.80 -10.90 -12.22
C GLY A 94 9.79 -9.82 -11.87
N GLU A 95 9.25 -9.83 -10.66
CA GLU A 95 8.36 -8.80 -10.15
C GLU A 95 9.16 -7.78 -9.35
N TYR A 96 9.11 -6.53 -9.76
CA TYR A 96 9.80 -5.42 -9.12
C TYR A 96 8.82 -4.54 -8.38
N HIS A 97 9.14 -4.22 -7.12
CA HIS A 97 8.44 -3.18 -6.36
C HIS A 97 9.31 -1.94 -6.36
N LEU A 98 8.86 -0.90 -7.04
CA LEU A 98 9.62 0.33 -7.25
C LEU A 98 8.98 1.50 -6.54
N LYS A 99 9.81 2.41 -6.06
CA LYS A 99 9.37 3.70 -5.55
C LYS A 99 9.49 4.73 -6.67
N VAL A 100 8.39 5.34 -7.05
CA VAL A 100 8.36 6.41 -8.07
C VAL A 100 7.92 7.72 -7.42
N LYS A 101 8.21 8.83 -8.09
CA LYS A 101 7.84 10.16 -7.60
C LYS A 101 6.37 10.49 -7.84
N GLY A 102 5.74 9.81 -8.79
CA GLY A 102 4.35 10.01 -9.15
C GLY A 102 4.00 9.35 -10.47
N GLU A 103 2.81 9.65 -10.97
CA GLU A 103 2.29 9.06 -12.20
C GLU A 103 3.15 9.38 -13.42
N GLU A 104 3.70 10.60 -13.51
CA GLU A 104 4.54 10.99 -14.66
C GLU A 104 5.76 10.09 -14.79
N GLN A 105 6.49 9.86 -13.72
CA GLN A 105 7.67 9.01 -13.75
C GLN A 105 7.31 7.57 -14.10
N ALA A 106 6.21 7.05 -13.57
CA ALA A 106 5.73 5.73 -13.89
C ALA A 106 5.36 5.61 -15.37
N ASN A 107 4.68 6.61 -15.92
CA ASN A 107 4.30 6.63 -17.33
C ASN A 107 5.52 6.75 -18.26
N GLU A 108 6.53 7.52 -17.89
CA GLU A 108 7.77 7.61 -18.63
C GLU A 108 8.49 6.26 -18.69
N LEU A 109 8.53 5.55 -17.57
CA LEU A 109 9.09 4.20 -17.53
C LEU A 109 8.31 3.24 -18.43
N LEU A 110 6.99 3.28 -18.35
CA LEU A 110 6.13 2.45 -19.20
C LEU A 110 6.40 2.72 -20.68
N GLY A 111 6.49 3.99 -21.07
CA GLY A 111 6.82 4.39 -22.43
C GLY A 111 8.17 3.85 -22.89
N THR A 112 9.18 3.89 -22.03
CA THR A 112 10.50 3.34 -22.32
C THR A 112 10.47 1.82 -22.53
N LEU A 113 9.74 1.11 -21.67
CA LEU A 113 9.59 -0.34 -21.79
C LEU A 113 8.92 -0.73 -23.10
N ILE A 114 7.86 -0.01 -23.49
CA ILE A 114 7.16 -0.22 -24.74
C ILE A 114 8.07 0.08 -25.95
N ALA A 115 8.81 1.19 -25.89
CA ALA A 115 9.72 1.58 -26.97
C ALA A 115 10.84 0.56 -27.19
N GLN A 116 11.31 -0.10 -26.14
CA GLN A 116 12.32 -1.13 -26.21
C GLN A 116 11.72 -2.54 -26.46
N LYS A 117 10.41 -2.60 -26.69
CA LYS A 117 9.68 -3.85 -26.94
C LYS A 117 9.86 -4.91 -25.87
N ILE A 118 9.95 -4.47 -24.62
CA ILE A 118 10.04 -5.35 -23.46
C ILE A 118 8.62 -5.84 -23.13
N PRO A 119 8.35 -7.16 -23.12
CA PRO A 119 7.03 -7.65 -22.75
C PRO A 119 6.70 -7.34 -21.30
N ILE A 120 5.56 -6.68 -21.07
CA ILE A 120 5.10 -6.31 -19.74
C ILE A 120 3.99 -7.25 -19.33
N ILE A 121 4.18 -7.95 -18.21
CA ILE A 121 3.16 -8.87 -17.68
C ILE A 121 2.20 -8.12 -16.78
N THR A 122 2.72 -7.32 -15.84
CA THR A 122 1.92 -6.53 -14.91
C THR A 122 2.52 -5.14 -14.76
N PHE A 123 1.66 -4.14 -14.77
CA PHE A 123 2.01 -2.76 -14.45
C PHE A 123 0.91 -2.23 -13.53
N ASP A 124 1.23 -2.07 -12.25
CA ASP A 124 0.26 -1.70 -11.22
C ASP A 124 0.82 -0.56 -10.37
N LEU A 125 0.25 0.62 -10.54
CA LEU A 125 0.65 1.83 -9.82
C LEU A 125 -0.34 2.08 -8.69
N ARG A 126 0.15 2.08 -7.44
CA ARG A 126 -0.68 2.16 -6.24
C ARG A 126 -0.29 3.29 -5.31
N GLU A 127 -1.26 3.73 -4.53
CA GLU A 127 -1.03 4.49 -3.31
C GLU A 127 -0.37 3.57 -2.28
N PRO A 128 0.34 4.12 -1.27
CA PRO A 128 0.91 3.27 -0.22
C PRO A 128 -0.19 2.57 0.60
N SER A 129 0.12 1.39 1.10
CA SER A 129 -0.75 0.69 2.03
C SER A 129 -0.74 1.39 3.40
N LEU A 130 -1.74 1.11 4.22
CA LEU A 130 -1.78 1.64 5.58
C LEU A 130 -0.56 1.18 6.40
N HIS A 131 -0.10 -0.06 6.19
CA HIS A 131 1.10 -0.57 6.83
C HIS A 131 2.34 0.26 6.46
N GLU A 132 2.50 0.58 5.17
CA GLU A 132 3.61 1.41 4.70
C GLU A 132 3.57 2.81 5.31
N ILE A 133 2.37 3.41 5.39
CA ILE A 133 2.17 4.72 6.03
C ILE A 133 2.55 4.66 7.50
N PHE A 134 2.11 3.61 8.20
CA PHE A 134 2.44 3.40 9.61
C PHE A 134 3.94 3.31 9.84
N VAL A 135 4.65 2.49 9.06
CA VAL A 135 6.09 2.32 9.17
C VAL A 135 6.82 3.65 8.96
N GLU A 136 6.43 4.42 7.96
CA GLU A 136 7.01 5.72 7.67
C GLU A 136 6.79 6.71 8.82
N LYS A 137 5.57 6.78 9.34
CA LYS A 137 5.23 7.72 10.43
C LYS A 137 5.91 7.35 11.74
N VAL A 138 6.02 6.07 12.05
CA VAL A 138 6.75 5.62 13.23
C VAL A 138 8.24 5.95 13.10
N GLY A 139 8.82 5.77 11.90
CA GLY A 139 10.19 6.15 11.62
C GLY A 139 10.44 7.65 11.83
N GLU A 140 9.58 8.51 11.28
CA GLU A 140 9.65 9.95 11.49
C GLU A 140 9.55 10.34 12.95
N ALA A 141 8.61 9.75 13.69
CA ALA A 141 8.41 10.02 15.11
C ALA A 141 9.64 9.62 15.94
N ASN A 142 10.27 8.49 15.61
CA ASN A 142 11.47 8.02 16.30
C ASN A 142 12.68 8.91 16.00
N GLU A 143 12.80 9.41 14.77
CA GLU A 143 13.87 10.34 14.39
C GLU A 143 13.73 11.69 15.09
N ALA A 144 12.51 12.13 15.37
CA ALA A 144 12.23 13.39 16.05
C ALA A 144 12.56 13.36 17.55
N GLU A 145 12.73 12.19 18.15
CA GLU A 145 13.14 12.00 19.53
C GLU A 145 14.68 11.99 19.64
#